data_b3478454d03963d94b902034c700c6dc
#
_entry.id   b3478454d03963d94b902034c700c6dc
#
_cell.length_a   1.000
_cell.length_b   1.000
_cell.length_c   1.000
_cell.angle_alpha   90.00
_cell.angle_beta   90.00
_cell.angle_gamma   90.00
#
_symmetry.space_group_name_H-M   'P 1'
#
loop_
_entity.id
_entity.type
_entity.pdbx_description
1 polymer ?
#
loop_
_entity_poly.entity_id
_entity_poly.type
_entity_poly.pdbx_seq_one_letter_code
_entity_poly.pdbx_strand_id
1 'polypeptide(L)'
;MSTLAVVGAGAKAVAVAAKAAVLRELAADNVPDVVAVERTEVAANWRPSGGWTNGAHRLGTSPEKDVGFPYRSALVAGRNADLDQRMARYSWQSYLIATGQFAEWVDRGRPAPTHVTWSRYLRWVADAVDLTVIAGDVHRIAVAPTGWVLHTGERQLAADAVMITGPGQAQKSILPGHPLVLSIDQFWRRAAAERISAERVAVIGGGETAASILNELFSHRVSTITVISPQVTLFTRGEGFFENTLFSDPTDWAALTLAERRDALARTDRGVFSARVQSALLADDRIRHLRGRVAHAVARDARIRLTLSTNRGGENFETVHGFDLVIDGSGADPLWFVSLFGQDVLDLVELGLGGPLCGERLCEAIGHDLALRGVSRKLFLPNLAGLTQGPGFPNLSCLGLLSDRILSARLTPEPPIARRSNEHQSL
;
A
#
# COMPACT_ATOMS: atom_id res chain seq x y z
N MET A 1 25.02 -0.26 15.33
CA MET A 1 24.29 0.22 14.12
C MET A 1 22.85 0.43 14.51
N SER A 2 22.17 1.41 13.93
CA SER A 2 20.74 1.62 14.15
C SER A 2 19.92 0.59 13.37
N THR A 3 18.76 0.21 13.91
CA THR A 3 17.88 -0.79 13.29
C THR A 3 16.58 -0.15 12.84
N LEU A 4 16.22 -0.34 11.56
CA LEU A 4 14.90 -0.04 11.02
C LEU A 4 14.10 -1.34 10.91
N ALA A 5 13.12 -1.52 11.80
CA ALA A 5 12.19 -2.63 11.69
C ALA A 5 11.07 -2.30 10.70
N VAL A 6 10.77 -3.23 9.80
CA VAL A 6 9.72 -3.07 8.78
C VAL A 6 8.64 -4.13 9.01
N VAL A 7 7.41 -3.69 9.21
CA VAL A 7 6.25 -4.59 9.27
C VAL A 7 5.79 -4.89 7.85
N GLY A 8 6.04 -6.13 7.41
CA GLY A 8 5.81 -6.64 6.06
C GLY A 8 7.02 -6.57 5.13
N ALA A 9 7.34 -7.67 4.45
CA ALA A 9 8.45 -7.79 3.48
C ALA A 9 7.99 -7.58 2.03
N GLY A 10 7.20 -6.53 1.78
CA GLY A 10 6.73 -6.14 0.45
C GLY A 10 7.72 -5.26 -0.32
N ALA A 11 7.29 -4.73 -1.47
CA ALA A 11 8.11 -3.93 -2.37
C ALA A 11 8.82 -2.75 -1.71
N LYS A 12 8.17 -2.08 -0.72
CA LYS A 12 8.77 -0.95 0.01
C LYS A 12 9.93 -1.41 0.90
N ALA A 13 9.76 -2.52 1.63
CA ALA A 13 10.82 -3.09 2.45
C ALA A 13 12.03 -3.49 1.60
N VAL A 14 11.77 -4.17 0.49
CA VAL A 14 12.81 -4.61 -0.46
C VAL A 14 13.56 -3.42 -1.07
N ALA A 15 12.84 -2.36 -1.46
CA ALA A 15 13.46 -1.15 -2.02
C ALA A 15 14.35 -0.42 -1.01
N VAL A 16 13.90 -0.25 0.24
CA VAL A 16 14.69 0.37 1.31
C VAL A 16 15.92 -0.47 1.64
N ALA A 17 15.77 -1.80 1.71
CA ALA A 17 16.89 -2.70 1.95
C ALA A 17 17.92 -2.67 0.80
N ALA A 18 17.47 -2.69 -0.45
CA ALA A 18 18.34 -2.59 -1.62
C ALA A 18 19.16 -1.28 -1.63
N LYS A 19 18.50 -0.16 -1.35
CA LYS A 19 19.19 1.12 -1.27
C LYS A 19 20.14 1.20 -0.07
N ALA A 20 19.76 0.66 1.07
CA ALA A 20 20.65 0.57 2.24
C ALA A 20 21.90 -0.28 1.93
N ALA A 21 21.76 -1.40 1.23
CA ALA A 21 22.90 -2.22 0.79
C ALA A 21 23.85 -1.43 -0.11
N VAL A 22 23.34 -0.71 -1.11
CA VAL A 22 24.15 0.12 -2.00
C VAL A 22 24.83 1.27 -1.25
N LEU A 23 24.15 1.91 -0.29
CA LEU A 23 24.74 2.97 0.55
C LEU A 23 25.91 2.43 1.37
N ARG A 24 25.82 1.21 1.94
CA ARG A 24 26.95 0.55 2.63
C ARG A 24 28.12 0.28 1.71
N GLU A 25 27.87 -0.19 0.48
CA GLU A 25 28.93 -0.34 -0.54
C GLU A 25 29.62 0.97 -0.88
N LEU A 26 28.90 2.08 -0.79
CA LEU A 26 29.44 3.42 -0.99
C LEU A 26 30.08 3.98 0.28
N ALA A 27 30.19 3.20 1.35
CA ALA A 27 30.68 3.63 2.66
C ALA A 27 29.99 4.90 3.18
N ALA A 28 28.68 5.01 2.96
CA ALA A 28 27.87 6.10 3.51
C ALA A 28 27.70 5.90 5.04
N ASP A 29 27.71 7.02 5.78
CA ASP A 29 27.56 7.00 7.22
C ASP A 29 26.11 6.74 7.63
N ASN A 30 25.94 6.16 8.83
CA ASN A 30 24.66 6.01 9.52
C ASN A 30 23.58 5.22 8.75
N VAL A 31 23.97 4.29 7.89
CA VAL A 31 23.03 3.41 7.19
C VAL A 31 22.47 2.37 8.17
N PRO A 32 21.14 2.32 8.41
CA PRO A 32 20.56 1.39 9.35
C PRO A 32 20.55 -0.05 8.80
N ASP A 33 20.52 -1.01 9.72
CA ASP A 33 20.14 -2.38 9.38
C ASP A 33 18.63 -2.45 9.17
N VAL A 34 18.24 -2.94 7.99
CA VAL A 34 16.82 -3.11 7.64
C VAL A 34 16.40 -4.53 7.95
N VAL A 35 15.48 -4.68 8.89
CA VAL A 35 14.95 -5.99 9.32
C VAL A 35 13.45 -6.02 9.08
N ALA A 36 12.99 -6.90 8.20
CA ALA A 36 11.57 -7.09 7.94
C ALA A 36 10.98 -8.17 8.85
N VAL A 37 9.77 -7.95 9.37
CA VAL A 37 8.97 -9.00 10.02
C VAL A 37 7.82 -9.34 9.08
N GLU A 38 7.76 -10.61 8.63
CA GLU A 38 6.78 -11.04 7.63
C GLU A 38 6.08 -12.33 8.08
N ARG A 39 4.76 -12.30 8.04
CA ARG A 39 3.92 -13.43 8.50
C ARG A 39 3.84 -14.59 7.51
N THR A 40 4.05 -14.33 6.23
CA THR A 40 3.84 -15.32 5.17
C THR A 40 5.16 -15.57 4.40
N GLU A 41 5.50 -14.70 3.47
CA GLU A 41 6.69 -14.76 2.63
C GLU A 41 7.00 -13.39 2.01
N VAL A 42 8.23 -13.20 1.56
CA VAL A 42 8.59 -11.97 0.84
C VAL A 42 7.67 -11.78 -0.37
N ALA A 43 7.13 -10.56 -0.50
CA ALA A 43 6.20 -10.17 -1.56
C ALA A 43 4.88 -10.96 -1.59
N ALA A 44 4.40 -11.50 -0.45
CA ALA A 44 3.15 -12.25 -0.32
C ALA A 44 1.94 -11.52 -0.91
N ASN A 45 1.90 -10.19 -0.83
CA ASN A 45 0.81 -9.38 -1.39
C ASN A 45 0.56 -9.63 -2.90
N TRP A 46 1.56 -10.13 -3.61
CA TRP A 46 1.52 -10.43 -5.05
C TRP A 46 1.35 -11.94 -5.34
N ARG A 47 1.07 -12.72 -4.30
CA ARG A 47 0.90 -14.17 -4.36
C ARG A 47 -0.43 -14.58 -3.74
N PRO A 48 -0.95 -15.78 -4.09
CA PRO A 48 -2.18 -16.31 -3.47
C PRO A 48 -2.09 -16.40 -1.94
N SER A 49 -0.89 -16.67 -1.41
CA SER A 49 -0.62 -16.76 0.04
C SER A 49 -0.92 -15.49 0.81
N GLY A 50 -0.85 -14.31 0.17
CA GLY A 50 -1.20 -13.02 0.78
C GLY A 50 -2.69 -12.69 0.79
N GLY A 51 -3.51 -13.45 0.05
CA GLY A 51 -4.97 -13.30 0.03
C GLY A 51 -5.50 -12.14 -0.81
N TRP A 52 -4.64 -11.36 -1.48
CA TRP A 52 -5.04 -10.18 -2.26
C TRP A 52 -5.21 -10.45 -3.76
N THR A 53 -4.77 -11.59 -4.25
CA THR A 53 -4.73 -11.94 -5.67
C THR A 53 -4.64 -13.46 -5.85
N ASN A 54 -5.01 -13.96 -7.03
CA ASN A 54 -4.68 -15.33 -7.45
C ASN A 54 -3.26 -15.43 -8.06
N GLY A 55 -2.54 -14.32 -8.16
CA GLY A 55 -1.20 -14.26 -8.74
C GLY A 55 -1.15 -14.17 -10.28
N ALA A 56 -2.22 -14.46 -10.98
CA ALA A 56 -2.29 -14.45 -12.46
C ALA A 56 -2.55 -13.05 -13.03
N HIS A 57 -3.11 -12.14 -12.25
CA HIS A 57 -3.36 -10.76 -12.69
C HIS A 57 -2.07 -10.06 -13.06
N ARG A 58 -2.15 -9.14 -14.00
CA ARG A 58 -1.01 -8.32 -14.42
C ARG A 58 -0.87 -7.11 -13.52
N LEU A 59 0.38 -6.73 -13.31
CA LEU A 59 0.72 -5.51 -12.57
C LEU A 59 0.02 -4.29 -13.20
N GLY A 60 -0.58 -3.45 -12.38
CA GLY A 60 -1.32 -2.25 -12.80
C GLY A 60 -0.44 -1.06 -13.19
N THR A 61 0.89 -1.18 -13.10
CA THR A 61 1.88 -0.16 -13.48
C THR A 61 3.00 -0.79 -14.30
N SER A 62 3.83 0.03 -14.97
CA SER A 62 5.03 -0.46 -15.66
C SER A 62 5.99 -1.13 -14.68
N PRO A 63 6.56 -2.31 -15.00
CA PRO A 63 7.53 -2.96 -14.15
C PRO A 63 8.88 -2.22 -14.08
N GLU A 64 9.14 -1.27 -14.98
CA GLU A 64 10.28 -0.37 -14.91
C GLU A 64 10.17 0.64 -13.75
N LYS A 65 8.97 0.78 -13.16
CA LYS A 65 8.79 1.44 -11.86
C LYS A 65 9.18 0.47 -10.73
N ASP A 66 10.40 0.03 -10.77
CA ASP A 66 11.01 -0.98 -9.91
C ASP A 66 11.57 -0.41 -8.58
N VAL A 67 12.38 -1.18 -7.87
CA VAL A 67 12.88 -0.81 -6.52
C VAL A 67 13.78 0.43 -6.51
N GLY A 68 14.39 0.80 -7.64
CA GLY A 68 15.24 1.99 -7.78
C GLY A 68 14.56 3.20 -8.41
N PHE A 69 13.40 3.00 -9.05
CA PHE A 69 12.72 4.06 -9.79
C PHE A 69 12.33 5.24 -8.89
N PRO A 70 12.52 6.51 -9.33
CA PRO A 70 12.89 6.99 -10.67
C PRO A 70 14.39 7.18 -10.92
N TYR A 71 15.29 6.63 -10.11
CA TYR A 71 16.74 6.78 -10.24
C TYR A 71 17.20 8.25 -10.20
N ARG A 72 16.72 8.96 -9.20
CA ARG A 72 17.02 10.37 -8.91
C ARG A 72 17.39 10.54 -7.44
N SER A 73 18.38 9.74 -7.00
CA SER A 73 18.82 9.75 -5.60
C SER A 73 19.45 11.09 -5.20
N ALA A 74 19.25 11.46 -3.93
CA ALA A 74 19.76 12.70 -3.34
C ALA A 74 20.39 12.50 -1.95
N LEU A 75 20.98 11.31 -1.71
CA LEU A 75 21.50 10.89 -0.39
C LEU A 75 23.00 11.12 -0.20
N VAL A 76 23.77 11.07 -1.28
CA VAL A 76 25.23 11.12 -1.21
C VAL A 76 25.75 12.25 -2.10
N ALA A 77 26.10 13.36 -1.49
CA ALA A 77 26.57 14.54 -2.22
C ALA A 77 27.75 14.16 -3.16
N GLY A 78 27.65 14.56 -4.41
CA GLY A 78 28.66 14.29 -5.45
C GLY A 78 28.70 12.84 -5.96
N ARG A 79 27.93 11.91 -5.39
CA ARG A 79 27.95 10.48 -5.77
C ARG A 79 26.54 9.92 -6.06
N ASN A 80 25.52 10.75 -6.24
CA ASN A 80 24.16 10.28 -6.48
C ASN A 80 24.03 9.49 -7.79
N ALA A 81 24.79 9.87 -8.83
CA ALA A 81 24.82 9.11 -10.09
C ALA A 81 25.42 7.70 -9.91
N ASP A 82 26.47 7.56 -9.09
CA ASP A 82 27.06 6.25 -8.75
C ASP A 82 26.06 5.39 -7.93
N LEU A 83 25.33 6.02 -7.00
CA LEU A 83 24.26 5.36 -6.24
C LEU A 83 23.17 4.82 -7.19
N ASP A 84 22.65 5.65 -8.10
CA ASP A 84 21.62 5.23 -9.05
C ASP A 84 22.11 4.15 -10.02
N GLN A 85 23.35 4.24 -10.50
CA GLN A 85 23.98 3.22 -11.35
C GLN A 85 24.09 1.89 -10.61
N ARG A 86 24.44 1.89 -9.34
CA ARG A 86 24.50 0.66 -8.52
C ARG A 86 23.11 0.12 -8.23
N MET A 87 22.13 0.97 -7.98
CA MET A 87 20.72 0.57 -7.81
C MET A 87 20.16 -0.11 -9.07
N ALA A 88 20.61 0.29 -10.27
CA ALA A 88 20.19 -0.33 -11.54
C ALA A 88 20.51 -1.83 -11.63
N ARG A 89 21.46 -2.35 -10.83
CA ARG A 89 21.73 -3.80 -10.73
C ARG A 89 20.52 -4.58 -10.19
N TYR A 90 19.65 -3.94 -9.45
CA TYR A 90 18.43 -4.51 -8.88
C TYR A 90 17.17 -4.14 -9.68
N SER A 91 17.34 -3.57 -10.89
CA SER A 91 16.21 -3.19 -11.75
C SER A 91 15.45 -4.39 -12.29
N TRP A 92 14.21 -4.15 -12.73
CA TRP A 92 13.44 -5.14 -13.47
C TRP A 92 14.17 -5.67 -14.71
N GLN A 93 14.84 -4.79 -15.45
CA GLN A 93 15.65 -5.18 -16.60
C GLN A 93 16.78 -6.13 -16.22
N SER A 94 17.51 -5.82 -15.14
CA SER A 94 18.62 -6.66 -14.66
C SER A 94 18.12 -8.04 -14.21
N TYR A 95 16.97 -8.12 -13.57
CA TYR A 95 16.31 -9.39 -13.25
C TYR A 95 16.00 -10.21 -14.50
N LEU A 96 15.39 -9.60 -15.54
CA LEU A 96 15.09 -10.30 -16.79
C LEU A 96 16.35 -10.79 -17.53
N ILE A 97 17.43 -10.00 -17.50
CA ILE A 97 18.73 -10.42 -18.05
C ILE A 97 19.27 -11.62 -17.26
N ALA A 98 19.29 -11.52 -15.93
CA ALA A 98 19.80 -12.58 -15.06
C ALA A 98 19.02 -13.91 -15.20
N THR A 99 17.74 -13.83 -15.54
CA THR A 99 16.87 -15.01 -15.74
C THR A 99 16.71 -15.43 -17.21
N GLY A 100 17.41 -14.78 -18.14
CA GLY A 100 17.36 -15.10 -19.58
C GLY A 100 16.05 -14.74 -20.28
N GLN A 101 15.21 -13.88 -19.69
CA GLN A 101 13.86 -13.56 -20.19
C GLN A 101 13.78 -12.20 -20.90
N PHE A 102 14.88 -11.44 -20.97
CA PHE A 102 14.86 -10.05 -21.43
C PHE A 102 14.47 -9.93 -22.90
N ALA A 103 15.08 -10.71 -23.80
CA ALA A 103 14.80 -10.66 -25.23
C ALA A 103 13.32 -10.98 -25.52
N GLU A 104 12.83 -12.09 -24.96
CA GLU A 104 11.42 -12.47 -25.13
C GLU A 104 10.45 -11.38 -24.61
N TRP A 105 10.76 -10.75 -23.48
CA TRP A 105 9.93 -9.67 -22.93
C TRP A 105 9.88 -8.45 -23.85
N VAL A 106 11.02 -8.09 -24.47
CA VAL A 106 11.09 -7.00 -25.45
C VAL A 106 10.28 -7.35 -26.71
N ASP A 107 10.48 -8.55 -27.26
CA ASP A 107 9.79 -9.01 -28.48
C ASP A 107 8.27 -9.11 -28.30
N ARG A 108 7.80 -9.39 -27.09
CA ARG A 108 6.38 -9.36 -26.74
C ARG A 108 5.81 -7.94 -26.53
N GLY A 109 6.58 -6.87 -26.76
CA GLY A 109 6.14 -5.50 -26.56
C GLY A 109 6.15 -5.02 -25.12
N ARG A 110 7.03 -5.57 -24.28
CA ARG A 110 7.25 -5.19 -22.87
C ARG A 110 5.98 -5.26 -22.01
N PRO A 111 5.27 -6.38 -22.00
CA PRO A 111 4.02 -6.49 -21.23
C PRO A 111 4.27 -6.38 -19.73
N ALA A 112 3.29 -5.81 -19.00
CA ALA A 112 3.30 -5.86 -17.55
C ALA A 112 3.31 -7.33 -17.07
N PRO A 113 4.17 -7.71 -16.10
CA PRO A 113 4.25 -9.08 -15.60
C PRO A 113 2.99 -9.46 -14.82
N THR A 114 2.80 -10.77 -14.63
CA THR A 114 1.83 -11.25 -13.66
C THR A 114 2.29 -10.91 -12.23
N HIS A 115 1.37 -10.88 -11.30
CA HIS A 115 1.68 -10.68 -9.88
C HIS A 115 2.71 -11.69 -9.36
N VAL A 116 2.57 -12.98 -9.71
CA VAL A 116 3.56 -14.01 -9.35
C VAL A 116 4.94 -13.69 -9.94
N THR A 117 5.02 -13.26 -11.18
CA THR A 117 6.30 -12.89 -11.79
C THR A 117 6.92 -11.67 -11.11
N TRP A 118 6.10 -10.68 -10.77
CA TRP A 118 6.54 -9.52 -10.00
C TRP A 118 7.03 -9.91 -8.59
N SER A 119 6.35 -10.83 -7.91
CA SER A 119 6.81 -11.33 -6.61
C SER A 119 8.15 -12.05 -6.70
N ARG A 120 8.42 -12.79 -7.80
CA ARG A 120 9.72 -13.44 -8.04
C ARG A 120 10.84 -12.43 -8.20
N TYR A 121 10.57 -11.33 -8.92
CA TYR A 121 11.51 -10.21 -9.02
C TYR A 121 11.84 -9.62 -7.65
N LEU A 122 10.83 -9.30 -6.83
CA LEU A 122 11.06 -8.74 -5.49
C LEU A 122 11.84 -9.69 -4.58
N ARG A 123 11.58 -10.99 -4.67
CA ARG A 123 12.36 -12.01 -3.94
C ARG A 123 13.79 -12.07 -4.41
N TRP A 124 14.00 -12.05 -5.73
CA TRP A 124 15.34 -12.01 -6.32
C TRP A 124 16.14 -10.79 -5.81
N VAL A 125 15.53 -9.63 -5.69
CA VAL A 125 16.19 -8.46 -5.09
C VAL A 125 16.45 -8.69 -3.60
N ALA A 126 15.47 -9.18 -2.83
CA ALA A 126 15.63 -9.42 -1.41
C ALA A 126 16.79 -10.39 -1.12
N ASP A 127 16.87 -11.48 -1.89
CA ASP A 127 17.95 -12.46 -1.80
C ASP A 127 19.33 -11.85 -2.17
N ALA A 128 19.37 -11.02 -3.22
CA ALA A 128 20.60 -10.37 -3.68
C ALA A 128 21.18 -9.34 -2.71
N VAL A 129 20.37 -8.81 -1.80
CA VAL A 129 20.79 -7.82 -0.77
C VAL A 129 20.81 -8.40 0.64
N ASP A 130 20.67 -9.71 0.79
CA ASP A 130 20.63 -10.43 2.07
C ASP A 130 19.62 -9.79 3.06
N LEU A 131 18.41 -9.45 2.58
CA LEU A 131 17.40 -8.85 3.44
C LEU A 131 17.06 -9.78 4.61
N THR A 132 17.34 -9.33 5.82
CA THR A 132 16.98 -10.06 7.04
C THR A 132 15.45 -10.06 7.20
N VAL A 133 14.85 -11.26 7.16
CA VAL A 133 13.41 -11.44 7.35
C VAL A 133 13.16 -12.35 8.55
N ILE A 134 12.47 -11.80 9.55
CA ILE A 134 11.98 -12.55 10.71
C ILE A 134 10.58 -13.07 10.36
N ALA A 135 10.45 -14.40 10.31
CA ALA A 135 9.14 -15.02 10.10
C ALA A 135 8.27 -14.85 11.36
N GLY A 136 7.08 -14.28 11.17
CA GLY A 136 6.09 -14.08 12.23
C GLY A 136 5.13 -12.93 11.93
N ASP A 137 4.01 -12.93 12.64
CA ASP A 137 3.01 -11.86 12.59
C ASP A 137 3.24 -10.90 13.77
N VAL A 138 3.43 -9.63 13.46
CA VAL A 138 3.52 -8.59 14.49
C VAL A 138 2.12 -8.38 15.05
N HIS A 139 1.95 -8.66 16.32
CA HIS A 139 0.67 -8.50 17.01
C HIS A 139 0.64 -7.32 17.98
N ARG A 140 1.81 -6.78 18.34
CA ARG A 140 1.92 -5.59 19.19
C ARG A 140 3.19 -4.81 18.87
N ILE A 141 3.08 -3.48 18.89
CA ILE A 141 4.19 -2.53 18.89
C ILE A 141 4.10 -1.75 20.21
N ALA A 142 5.22 -1.61 20.90
CA ALA A 142 5.32 -0.92 22.17
C ALA A 142 6.48 0.09 22.14
N VAL A 143 6.41 1.08 23.02
CA VAL A 143 7.49 2.07 23.25
C VAL A 143 8.58 1.44 24.13
N ALA A 144 9.84 1.55 23.69
CA ALA A 144 11.01 1.19 24.49
C ALA A 144 11.65 2.44 25.11
N PRO A 145 12.58 2.34 26.08
CA PRO A 145 13.35 3.49 26.57
C PRO A 145 14.03 4.26 25.42
N THR A 146 14.60 3.53 24.46
CA THR A 146 15.16 4.08 23.23
C THR A 146 14.55 3.34 22.02
N GLY A 147 13.67 4.00 21.23
CA GLY A 147 13.06 3.37 20.06
C GLY A 147 11.80 2.55 20.37
N TRP A 148 11.67 1.38 19.76
CA TRP A 148 10.47 0.56 19.69
C TRP A 148 10.75 -0.89 20.03
N VAL A 149 9.71 -1.63 20.46
CA VAL A 149 9.72 -3.09 20.54
C VAL A 149 8.55 -3.64 19.72
N LEU A 150 8.85 -4.53 18.77
CA LEU A 150 7.85 -5.28 18.00
C LEU A 150 7.74 -6.69 18.61
N HIS A 151 6.51 -7.11 18.92
CA HIS A 151 6.22 -8.45 19.42
C HIS A 151 5.68 -9.32 18.30
N THR A 152 6.31 -10.47 18.06
CA THR A 152 5.92 -11.46 17.05
C THR A 152 6.01 -12.87 17.63
N GLY A 153 4.88 -13.51 17.89
CA GLY A 153 4.82 -14.73 18.68
C GLY A 153 5.45 -14.51 20.06
N GLU A 154 6.42 -15.36 20.42
CA GLU A 154 7.19 -15.21 21.66
C GLU A 154 8.44 -14.34 21.52
N ARG A 155 8.74 -13.85 20.32
CA ARG A 155 9.93 -13.06 20.03
C ARG A 155 9.67 -11.57 20.17
N GLN A 156 10.72 -10.85 20.52
CA GLN A 156 10.74 -9.39 20.57
C GLN A 156 11.88 -8.87 19.70
N LEU A 157 11.59 -7.86 18.88
CA LEU A 157 12.58 -7.14 18.09
C LEU A 157 12.64 -5.69 18.57
N ALA A 158 13.78 -5.31 19.15
CA ALA A 158 14.06 -3.91 19.45
C ALA A 158 14.52 -3.18 18.18
N ALA A 159 14.05 -1.96 17.98
CA ALA A 159 14.39 -1.15 16.80
C ALA A 159 14.42 0.34 17.14
N ASP A 160 15.29 1.09 16.46
CA ASP A 160 15.37 2.55 16.59
C ASP A 160 14.24 3.26 15.86
N ALA A 161 13.76 2.64 14.78
CA ALA A 161 12.64 3.12 13.97
C ALA A 161 11.77 1.98 13.48
N VAL A 162 10.50 2.30 13.17
CA VAL A 162 9.53 1.35 12.61
C VAL A 162 8.96 1.91 11.31
N MET A 163 8.88 1.07 10.29
CA MET A 163 8.14 1.34 9.05
C MET A 163 6.97 0.36 8.92
N ILE A 164 5.76 0.88 8.78
CA ILE A 164 4.57 0.07 8.52
C ILE A 164 4.31 0.02 7.02
N THR A 165 4.24 -1.20 6.46
CA THR A 165 3.96 -1.42 5.03
C THR A 165 2.77 -2.36 4.83
N GLY A 166 2.34 -2.48 3.58
CA GLY A 166 1.30 -3.44 3.19
C GLY A 166 -0.13 -3.00 3.52
N PRO A 167 -1.09 -3.75 2.98
CA PRO A 167 -2.52 -3.47 3.14
C PRO A 167 -3.15 -4.16 4.36
N GLY A 168 -2.37 -4.84 5.20
CA GLY A 168 -2.91 -5.69 6.26
C GLY A 168 -3.48 -7.01 5.73
N GLN A 169 -4.47 -7.55 6.42
CA GLN A 169 -5.14 -8.80 6.04
C GLN A 169 -6.30 -8.56 5.08
N ALA A 170 -6.47 -9.45 4.09
CA ALA A 170 -7.53 -9.39 3.08
C ALA A 170 -8.88 -9.95 3.56
N GLN A 171 -9.19 -9.85 4.85
CA GLN A 171 -10.31 -10.54 5.51
C GLN A 171 -11.49 -9.62 5.85
N LYS A 172 -11.44 -8.35 5.44
CA LYS A 172 -12.55 -7.41 5.66
C LYS A 172 -13.81 -7.91 4.96
N SER A 173 -14.93 -7.88 5.67
CA SER A 173 -16.25 -8.27 5.15
C SER A 173 -17.34 -7.45 5.82
N ILE A 174 -18.34 -7.03 5.03
CA ILE A 174 -19.52 -6.32 5.53
C ILE A 174 -20.47 -7.19 6.35
N LEU A 175 -20.36 -8.53 6.23
CA LEU A 175 -21.12 -9.51 7.01
C LEU A 175 -20.20 -10.72 7.28
N PRO A 176 -19.31 -10.63 8.29
CA PRO A 176 -18.33 -11.68 8.58
C PRO A 176 -18.97 -13.04 8.87
N GLY A 177 -18.35 -14.09 8.35
CA GLY A 177 -18.79 -15.48 8.57
C GLY A 177 -19.98 -15.95 7.73
N HIS A 178 -20.61 -15.09 6.93
CA HIS A 178 -21.72 -15.51 6.09
C HIS A 178 -21.24 -16.07 4.73
N PRO A 179 -21.66 -17.31 4.31
CA PRO A 179 -21.13 -17.99 3.13
C PRO A 179 -21.42 -17.28 1.79
N LEU A 180 -22.44 -16.42 1.74
CA LEU A 180 -22.79 -15.63 0.55
C LEU A 180 -22.15 -14.22 0.56
N VAL A 181 -21.31 -13.90 1.55
CA VAL A 181 -20.57 -12.62 1.60
C VAL A 181 -19.10 -12.95 1.75
N LEU A 182 -18.34 -12.73 0.68
CA LEU A 182 -16.93 -13.08 0.62
C LEU A 182 -16.06 -11.85 0.88
N SER A 183 -15.07 -12.00 1.74
CA SER A 183 -13.91 -11.12 1.77
C SER A 183 -13.05 -11.34 0.52
N ILE A 184 -12.05 -10.47 0.29
CA ILE A 184 -11.13 -10.58 -0.85
C ILE A 184 -10.41 -11.94 -0.85
N ASP A 185 -9.87 -12.34 0.30
CA ASP A 185 -9.19 -13.60 0.52
C ASP A 185 -10.11 -14.82 0.27
N GLN A 186 -11.35 -14.80 0.79
CA GLN A 186 -12.33 -15.84 0.55
C GLN A 186 -12.72 -15.93 -0.93
N PHE A 187 -12.86 -14.81 -1.60
CA PHE A 187 -13.13 -14.75 -3.04
C PHE A 187 -12.02 -15.45 -3.83
N TRP A 188 -10.75 -15.07 -3.60
CA TRP A 188 -9.64 -15.67 -4.35
C TRP A 188 -9.48 -17.16 -4.09
N ARG A 189 -9.68 -17.62 -2.85
CA ARG A 189 -9.66 -19.06 -2.53
C ARG A 189 -10.79 -19.80 -3.23
N ARG A 190 -11.99 -19.25 -3.22
CA ARG A 190 -13.15 -19.87 -3.89
C ARG A 190 -12.97 -19.87 -5.40
N ALA A 191 -12.57 -18.79 -6.01
CA ALA A 191 -12.31 -18.68 -7.44
C ALA A 191 -11.22 -19.64 -7.95
N ALA A 192 -10.22 -19.92 -7.11
CA ALA A 192 -9.17 -20.91 -7.42
C ALA A 192 -9.65 -22.37 -7.29
N ALA A 193 -10.62 -22.63 -6.40
CA ALA A 193 -11.12 -23.99 -6.11
C ALA A 193 -12.25 -24.41 -7.04
N GLU A 194 -13.11 -23.47 -7.45
CA GLU A 194 -14.32 -23.78 -8.22
C GLU A 194 -14.73 -22.67 -9.18
N ARG A 195 -15.51 -23.02 -10.20
CA ARG A 195 -16.15 -22.04 -11.06
C ARG A 195 -17.37 -21.47 -10.36
N ILE A 196 -17.30 -20.22 -9.92
CA ILE A 196 -18.41 -19.53 -9.26
C ILE A 196 -19.61 -19.48 -10.19
N SER A 197 -20.78 -19.89 -9.68
CA SER A 197 -22.06 -19.84 -10.40
C SER A 197 -23.08 -19.10 -9.54
N ALA A 198 -23.64 -18.00 -10.06
CA ALA A 198 -24.64 -17.19 -9.39
C ALA A 198 -25.44 -16.37 -10.41
N GLU A 199 -26.69 -16.06 -10.14
CA GLU A 199 -27.49 -15.19 -11.02
C GLU A 199 -27.09 -13.72 -10.85
N ARG A 200 -27.02 -13.23 -9.61
CA ARG A 200 -26.73 -11.83 -9.29
C ARG A 200 -25.60 -11.72 -8.28
N VAL A 201 -24.46 -11.19 -8.73
CA VAL A 201 -23.29 -10.95 -7.89
C VAL A 201 -23.13 -9.45 -7.67
N ALA A 202 -22.90 -9.03 -6.42
CA ALA A 202 -22.45 -7.69 -6.10
C ALA A 202 -20.95 -7.66 -5.82
N VAL A 203 -20.26 -6.66 -6.36
CA VAL A 203 -18.87 -6.32 -6.01
C VAL A 203 -18.87 -4.93 -5.40
N ILE A 204 -18.52 -4.82 -4.12
CA ILE A 204 -18.46 -3.55 -3.39
C ILE A 204 -17.07 -2.94 -3.60
N GLY A 205 -17.02 -1.72 -4.10
CA GLY A 205 -15.79 -0.97 -4.34
C GLY A 205 -15.68 -0.44 -5.76
N GLY A 206 -14.88 0.60 -5.96
CA GLY A 206 -14.66 1.27 -7.25
C GLY A 206 -13.17 1.46 -7.57
N GLY A 207 -12.27 0.73 -6.92
CA GLY A 207 -10.82 0.81 -7.12
C GLY A 207 -10.21 -0.49 -7.66
N GLU A 208 -8.88 -0.57 -7.71
CA GLU A 208 -8.13 -1.69 -8.32
C GLU A 208 -8.44 -3.06 -7.71
N THR A 209 -8.81 -3.14 -6.43
CA THR A 209 -9.25 -4.40 -5.82
C THR A 209 -10.53 -4.92 -6.46
N ALA A 210 -11.54 -4.04 -6.59
CA ALA A 210 -12.79 -4.38 -7.27
C ALA A 210 -12.54 -4.69 -8.75
N ALA A 211 -11.65 -3.94 -9.41
CA ALA A 211 -11.24 -4.16 -10.78
C ALA A 211 -10.67 -5.58 -11.01
N SER A 212 -9.81 -6.03 -10.11
CA SER A 212 -9.22 -7.38 -10.18
C SER A 212 -10.27 -8.47 -9.98
N ILE A 213 -11.21 -8.27 -9.04
CA ILE A 213 -12.34 -9.18 -8.80
C ILE A 213 -13.24 -9.26 -10.04
N LEU A 214 -13.56 -8.12 -10.66
CA LEU A 214 -14.38 -8.08 -11.88
C LEU A 214 -13.71 -8.83 -13.03
N ASN A 215 -12.41 -8.59 -13.22
CA ASN A 215 -11.66 -9.28 -14.28
C ASN A 215 -11.64 -10.81 -14.09
N GLU A 216 -11.62 -11.30 -12.85
CA GLU A 216 -11.73 -12.74 -12.55
C GLU A 216 -13.15 -13.25 -12.84
N LEU A 217 -14.19 -12.51 -12.44
CA LEU A 217 -15.59 -12.89 -12.63
C LEU A 217 -16.00 -13.05 -14.09
N PHE A 218 -15.26 -12.46 -15.04
CA PHE A 218 -15.50 -12.67 -16.48
C PHE A 218 -15.36 -14.13 -16.89
N SER A 219 -14.51 -14.91 -16.21
CA SER A 219 -14.34 -16.33 -16.49
C SER A 219 -15.36 -17.24 -15.78
N HIS A 220 -16.22 -16.68 -14.90
CA HIS A 220 -17.19 -17.41 -14.10
C HIS A 220 -18.60 -17.39 -14.69
N ARG A 221 -19.50 -18.27 -14.19
CA ARG A 221 -20.90 -18.39 -14.62
C ARG A 221 -21.80 -17.45 -13.81
N VAL A 222 -21.72 -16.17 -14.11
CA VAL A 222 -22.49 -15.12 -13.42
C VAL A 222 -23.38 -14.43 -14.46
N SER A 223 -24.69 -14.30 -14.18
CA SER A 223 -25.63 -13.67 -15.13
C SER A 223 -25.59 -12.13 -15.07
N THR A 224 -25.42 -11.57 -13.87
CA THR A 224 -25.33 -10.11 -13.70
C THR A 224 -24.29 -9.79 -12.61
N ILE A 225 -23.41 -8.86 -12.91
CA ILE A 225 -22.39 -8.36 -11.97
C ILE A 225 -22.68 -6.89 -11.69
N THR A 226 -22.98 -6.56 -10.45
CA THR A 226 -23.28 -5.20 -10.02
C THR A 226 -22.14 -4.64 -9.21
N VAL A 227 -21.50 -3.59 -9.73
CA VAL A 227 -20.48 -2.83 -9.01
C VAL A 227 -21.17 -1.78 -8.14
N ILE A 228 -20.89 -1.76 -6.84
CA ILE A 228 -21.46 -0.81 -5.87
C ILE A 228 -20.36 0.15 -5.42
N SER A 229 -20.51 1.43 -5.73
CA SER A 229 -19.56 2.45 -5.30
C SER A 229 -20.27 3.79 -5.01
N PRO A 230 -19.71 4.67 -4.17
CA PRO A 230 -20.31 5.97 -3.87
C PRO A 230 -20.20 6.97 -5.02
N GLN A 231 -19.40 6.69 -6.02
CA GLN A 231 -19.16 7.58 -7.16
C GLN A 231 -20.35 7.60 -8.11
N VAL A 232 -20.47 8.68 -8.87
CA VAL A 232 -21.57 8.85 -9.82
C VAL A 232 -21.49 7.89 -11.00
N THR A 233 -20.28 7.42 -11.34
CA THR A 233 -20.00 6.42 -12.39
C THR A 233 -18.69 5.69 -12.06
N LEU A 234 -18.34 4.69 -12.86
CA LEU A 234 -17.04 4.01 -12.81
C LEU A 234 -16.03 4.80 -13.65
N PHE A 235 -15.16 5.54 -12.97
CA PHE A 235 -14.15 6.36 -13.63
C PHE A 235 -12.94 5.55 -14.07
N THR A 236 -12.37 5.91 -15.21
CA THR A 236 -11.05 5.43 -15.63
C THR A 236 -9.97 6.25 -14.94
N ARG A 237 -8.91 5.60 -14.50
CA ARG A 237 -7.73 6.25 -13.94
C ARG A 237 -7.03 7.07 -15.02
N GLY A 238 -6.63 8.30 -14.68
CA GLY A 238 -5.71 9.06 -15.48
C GLY A 238 -4.34 8.36 -15.50
N GLU A 239 -3.91 7.89 -16.67
CA GLU A 239 -2.68 7.13 -16.88
C GLU A 239 -1.80 7.74 -18.00
N GLY A 240 -2.10 8.97 -18.43
CA GLY A 240 -1.31 9.70 -19.42
C GLY A 240 0.05 10.13 -18.86
N PHE A 241 0.86 10.73 -19.72
CA PHE A 241 2.20 11.21 -19.34
C PHE A 241 2.13 12.18 -18.15
N PHE A 242 1.25 13.18 -18.22
CA PHE A 242 1.15 14.21 -17.18
C PHE A 242 0.64 13.66 -15.84
N GLU A 243 -0.33 12.75 -15.87
CA GLU A 243 -0.80 12.10 -14.64
C GLU A 243 0.29 11.20 -14.04
N ASN A 244 1.04 10.49 -14.88
CA ASN A 244 2.12 9.62 -14.41
C ASN A 244 3.28 10.41 -13.78
N THR A 245 3.55 11.65 -14.20
CA THR A 245 4.59 12.48 -13.58
C THR A 245 4.28 12.82 -12.13
N LEU A 246 3.01 12.99 -11.76
CA LEU A 246 2.61 13.21 -10.36
C LEU A 246 3.04 12.08 -9.42
N PHE A 247 3.18 10.86 -9.95
CA PHE A 247 3.58 9.69 -9.18
C PHE A 247 5.09 9.49 -9.11
N SER A 248 5.84 9.96 -10.08
CA SER A 248 7.29 9.78 -10.18
C SER A 248 8.10 11.01 -9.78
N ASP A 249 7.48 12.17 -9.78
CA ASP A 249 8.10 13.44 -9.38
C ASP A 249 7.18 14.24 -8.43
N PRO A 250 7.37 14.12 -7.12
CA PRO A 250 6.57 14.84 -6.13
C PRO A 250 7.07 16.27 -5.85
N THR A 251 7.98 16.83 -6.64
CA THR A 251 8.64 18.12 -6.35
C THR A 251 7.62 19.24 -6.16
N ASP A 252 6.67 19.36 -7.07
CA ASP A 252 5.66 20.43 -7.04
C ASP A 252 4.46 20.10 -6.13
N TRP A 253 4.37 18.88 -5.59
CA TRP A 253 3.24 18.45 -4.78
C TRP A 253 3.03 19.31 -3.53
N ALA A 254 4.12 19.77 -2.92
CA ALA A 254 4.06 20.61 -1.72
C ALA A 254 3.46 22.00 -1.98
N ALA A 255 3.55 22.51 -3.20
CA ALA A 255 3.00 23.82 -3.59
C ALA A 255 1.47 23.78 -3.82
N LEU A 256 0.88 22.59 -4.03
CA LEU A 256 -0.56 22.42 -4.24
C LEU A 256 -1.34 22.64 -2.95
N THR A 257 -2.51 23.25 -3.07
CA THR A 257 -3.49 23.31 -1.99
C THR A 257 -4.03 21.91 -1.63
N LEU A 258 -4.59 21.75 -0.45
CA LEU A 258 -5.20 20.48 -0.03
C LEU A 258 -6.35 20.05 -0.96
N ALA A 259 -7.12 21.00 -1.49
CA ALA A 259 -8.19 20.74 -2.45
C ALA A 259 -7.66 20.18 -3.76
N GLU A 260 -6.62 20.79 -4.33
CA GLU A 260 -5.97 20.34 -5.57
C GLU A 260 -5.36 18.94 -5.40
N ARG A 261 -4.71 18.65 -4.27
CA ARG A 261 -4.19 17.32 -3.97
C ARG A 261 -5.30 16.27 -3.89
N ARG A 262 -6.42 16.58 -3.23
CA ARG A 262 -7.58 15.68 -3.15
C ARG A 262 -8.20 15.43 -4.52
N ASP A 263 -8.31 16.46 -5.35
CA ASP A 263 -8.83 16.34 -6.72
C ASP A 263 -7.92 15.47 -7.60
N ALA A 264 -6.60 15.70 -7.56
CA ALA A 264 -5.63 14.87 -8.27
C ALA A 264 -5.71 13.38 -7.85
N LEU A 265 -5.77 13.10 -6.54
CA LEU A 265 -5.90 11.74 -6.01
C LEU A 265 -7.22 11.07 -6.44
N ALA A 266 -8.31 11.81 -6.48
CA ALA A 266 -9.61 11.30 -6.91
C ALA A 266 -9.63 10.87 -8.38
N ARG A 267 -8.79 11.48 -9.22
CA ARG A 267 -8.70 11.19 -10.66
C ARG A 267 -7.69 10.09 -11.01
N THR A 268 -6.68 9.89 -10.16
CA THR A 268 -5.50 9.09 -10.54
C THR A 268 -5.22 7.92 -9.62
N ASP A 269 -5.76 7.88 -8.39
CA ASP A 269 -5.38 6.86 -7.41
C ASP A 269 -6.58 6.16 -6.77
N ARG A 270 -7.58 6.89 -6.31
CA ARG A 270 -8.64 6.34 -5.47
C ARG A 270 -10.00 6.26 -6.15
N GLY A 271 -10.58 5.05 -6.14
CA GLY A 271 -11.91 4.80 -6.65
C GLY A 271 -11.97 4.87 -8.18
N VAL A 272 -10.89 4.56 -8.87
CA VAL A 272 -10.76 4.55 -10.33
C VAL A 272 -10.22 3.21 -10.80
N PHE A 273 -10.59 2.80 -12.00
CA PHE A 273 -10.13 1.57 -12.63
C PHE A 273 -9.05 1.87 -13.67
N SER A 274 -8.02 1.02 -13.75
CA SER A 274 -7.05 1.12 -14.83
C SER A 274 -7.72 1.05 -16.21
N ALA A 275 -7.14 1.72 -17.20
CA ALA A 275 -7.67 1.75 -18.57
C ALA A 275 -7.85 0.34 -19.15
N ARG A 276 -6.96 -0.59 -18.81
CA ARG A 276 -7.05 -1.98 -19.22
C ARG A 276 -8.31 -2.67 -18.67
N VAL A 277 -8.65 -2.47 -17.41
CA VAL A 277 -9.86 -3.05 -16.80
C VAL A 277 -11.10 -2.40 -17.39
N GLN A 278 -11.10 -1.08 -17.56
CA GLN A 278 -12.22 -0.39 -18.22
C GLN A 278 -12.51 -0.96 -19.63
N SER A 279 -11.47 -1.22 -20.42
CA SER A 279 -11.65 -1.84 -21.74
C SER A 279 -12.29 -3.24 -21.66
N ALA A 280 -11.94 -4.02 -20.65
CA ALA A 280 -12.56 -5.32 -20.41
C ALA A 280 -14.04 -5.20 -19.97
N LEU A 281 -14.35 -4.19 -19.11
CA LEU A 281 -15.73 -3.91 -18.69
C LEU A 281 -16.65 -3.54 -19.85
N LEU A 282 -16.13 -2.79 -20.84
CA LEU A 282 -16.91 -2.38 -22.02
C LEU A 282 -17.32 -3.57 -22.91
N ALA A 283 -16.59 -4.68 -22.84
CA ALA A 283 -16.87 -5.87 -23.63
C ALA A 283 -17.82 -6.86 -22.93
N ASP A 284 -18.30 -6.57 -21.72
CA ASP A 284 -19.13 -7.48 -20.92
C ASP A 284 -20.48 -6.86 -20.55
N ASP A 285 -21.54 -7.32 -21.22
CA ASP A 285 -22.92 -6.82 -21.03
C ASP A 285 -23.52 -7.14 -19.66
N ARG A 286 -22.88 -7.98 -18.85
CA ARG A 286 -23.34 -8.35 -17.51
C ARG A 286 -23.10 -7.26 -16.46
N ILE A 287 -22.25 -6.28 -16.77
CA ILE A 287 -21.83 -5.28 -15.81
C ILE A 287 -22.92 -4.21 -15.62
N ARG A 288 -23.20 -3.92 -14.35
CA ARG A 288 -24.09 -2.83 -13.92
C ARG A 288 -23.40 -2.03 -12.82
N HIS A 289 -23.70 -0.75 -12.72
CA HIS A 289 -23.24 0.11 -11.63
C HIS A 289 -24.43 0.60 -10.78
N LEU A 290 -24.31 0.45 -9.48
CA LEU A 290 -25.21 1.06 -8.49
C LEU A 290 -24.41 2.07 -7.65
N ARG A 291 -24.86 3.31 -7.73
CA ARG A 291 -24.31 4.37 -6.88
C ARG A 291 -24.81 4.23 -5.46
N GLY A 292 -23.91 4.18 -4.49
CA GLY A 292 -24.24 4.19 -3.06
C GLY A 292 -23.11 3.66 -2.18
N ARG A 293 -23.26 3.89 -0.88
CA ARG A 293 -22.47 3.24 0.17
C ARG A 293 -23.33 2.18 0.83
N VAL A 294 -22.76 1.02 1.07
CA VAL A 294 -23.47 -0.02 1.83
C VAL A 294 -23.62 0.46 3.29
N ALA A 295 -24.86 0.72 3.71
CA ALA A 295 -25.19 1.07 5.09
C ALA A 295 -25.45 -0.18 5.92
N HIS A 296 -26.19 -1.15 5.37
CA HIS A 296 -26.53 -2.39 6.06
C HIS A 296 -26.48 -3.59 5.09
N ALA A 297 -26.15 -4.76 5.65
CA ALA A 297 -26.21 -6.04 4.96
C ALA A 297 -26.92 -7.06 5.85
N VAL A 298 -27.95 -7.73 5.33
CA VAL A 298 -28.69 -8.76 6.04
C VAL A 298 -28.94 -9.98 5.15
N ALA A 299 -28.84 -11.17 5.71
CA ALA A 299 -29.21 -12.40 5.03
C ALA A 299 -30.72 -12.63 5.18
N ARG A 300 -31.43 -12.79 4.06
CA ARG A 300 -32.85 -13.11 4.04
C ARG A 300 -33.20 -13.89 2.79
N ASP A 301 -34.06 -14.90 2.93
CA ASP A 301 -34.62 -15.69 1.82
C ASP A 301 -33.51 -16.28 0.89
N ALA A 302 -32.44 -16.86 1.48
CA ALA A 302 -31.25 -17.40 0.80
C ALA A 302 -30.48 -16.36 -0.07
N ARG A 303 -30.68 -15.08 0.20
CA ARG A 303 -30.01 -13.94 -0.48
C ARG A 303 -29.45 -12.94 0.52
N ILE A 304 -28.54 -12.13 0.04
CA ILE A 304 -28.05 -10.97 0.79
C ILE A 304 -28.80 -9.74 0.32
N ARG A 305 -29.45 -9.05 1.25
CA ARG A 305 -30.05 -7.73 0.99
C ARG A 305 -29.08 -6.66 1.47
N LEU A 306 -28.70 -5.78 0.54
CA LEU A 306 -27.86 -4.62 0.81
C LEU A 306 -28.73 -3.36 0.82
N THR A 307 -28.68 -2.61 1.91
CA THR A 307 -29.22 -1.25 1.97
C THR A 307 -28.12 -0.28 1.55
N LEU A 308 -28.38 0.45 0.48
CA LEU A 308 -27.44 1.45 -0.05
C LEU A 308 -27.92 2.86 0.31
N SER A 309 -27.05 3.64 0.92
CA SER A 309 -27.27 5.07 1.19
C SER A 309 -26.62 5.92 0.09
N THR A 310 -27.38 6.88 -0.44
CA THR A 310 -26.91 7.88 -1.42
C THR A 310 -27.36 9.26 -0.99
N ASN A 311 -26.45 10.24 -1.08
CA ASN A 311 -26.83 11.65 -0.92
C ASN A 311 -27.22 12.24 -2.28
N ARG A 312 -28.39 12.87 -2.35
CA ARG A 312 -28.89 13.60 -3.51
C ARG A 312 -29.46 14.95 -3.06
N GLY A 313 -28.81 16.03 -3.47
CA GLY A 313 -29.26 17.38 -3.12
C GLY A 313 -29.25 17.71 -1.61
N GLY A 314 -28.40 17.04 -0.84
CA GLY A 314 -28.31 17.20 0.64
C GLY A 314 -29.16 16.21 1.41
N GLU A 315 -30.05 15.45 0.77
CA GLU A 315 -30.90 14.45 1.41
C GLU A 315 -30.32 13.04 1.23
N ASN A 316 -30.44 12.20 2.26
CA ASN A 316 -30.04 10.80 2.22
C ASN A 316 -31.21 9.93 1.78
N PHE A 317 -31.00 9.18 0.70
CA PHE A 317 -31.94 8.19 0.19
C PHE A 317 -31.39 6.79 0.41
N GLU A 318 -32.25 5.88 0.79
CA GLU A 318 -31.91 4.46 0.95
C GLU A 318 -32.64 3.62 -0.09
N THR A 319 -31.91 2.66 -0.67
CA THR A 319 -32.48 1.66 -1.58
C THR A 319 -32.02 0.27 -1.15
N VAL A 320 -32.88 -0.73 -1.33
CA VAL A 320 -32.59 -2.12 -0.95
C VAL A 320 -32.47 -2.99 -2.19
N HIS A 321 -31.38 -3.72 -2.29
CA HIS A 321 -31.07 -4.62 -3.42
C HIS A 321 -30.72 -6.01 -2.91
N GLY A 322 -31.15 -7.05 -3.62
CA GLY A 322 -30.89 -8.44 -3.26
C GLY A 322 -29.90 -9.12 -4.21
N PHE A 323 -28.96 -9.89 -3.67
CA PHE A 323 -27.89 -10.57 -4.40
C PHE A 323 -27.74 -12.03 -3.92
N ASP A 324 -27.34 -12.91 -4.83
CA ASP A 324 -27.07 -14.32 -4.51
C ASP A 324 -25.66 -14.51 -3.96
N LEU A 325 -24.74 -13.58 -4.30
CA LEU A 325 -23.38 -13.52 -3.80
C LEU A 325 -22.92 -12.05 -3.70
N VAL A 326 -22.23 -11.73 -2.63
CA VAL A 326 -21.62 -10.41 -2.42
C VAL A 326 -20.13 -10.58 -2.18
N ILE A 327 -19.32 -9.75 -2.83
CA ILE A 327 -17.86 -9.73 -2.65
C ILE A 327 -17.48 -8.34 -2.15
N ASP A 328 -16.88 -8.28 -0.96
CA ASP A 328 -16.39 -7.03 -0.38
C ASP A 328 -15.02 -6.67 -1.00
N GLY A 329 -15.07 -6.02 -2.15
CA GLY A 329 -13.90 -5.48 -2.87
C GLY A 329 -13.57 -4.03 -2.49
N SER A 330 -14.04 -3.54 -1.33
CA SER A 330 -13.79 -2.15 -0.89
C SER A 330 -12.33 -1.84 -0.55
N GLY A 331 -11.46 -2.85 -0.59
CA GLY A 331 -10.03 -2.70 -0.39
C GLY A 331 -9.61 -2.84 1.09
N ALA A 332 -8.36 -2.49 1.34
CA ALA A 332 -7.76 -2.55 2.68
C ALA A 332 -8.32 -1.46 3.60
N ASP A 333 -8.30 -1.72 4.89
CA ASP A 333 -8.39 -0.67 5.89
C ASP A 333 -7.04 0.07 5.94
N PRO A 334 -6.98 1.38 5.61
CA PRO A 334 -5.73 2.12 5.64
C PRO A 334 -5.13 2.25 7.04
N LEU A 335 -5.93 2.03 8.09
CA LEU A 335 -5.53 2.12 9.49
C LEU A 335 -5.41 0.75 10.18
N TRP A 336 -5.36 -0.34 9.42
CA TRP A 336 -5.28 -1.71 9.96
C TRP A 336 -4.22 -1.89 11.05
N PHE A 337 -3.11 -1.17 10.92
CA PHE A 337 -1.96 -1.27 11.81
C PHE A 337 -2.19 -0.62 13.18
N VAL A 338 -3.21 0.20 13.35
CA VAL A 338 -3.54 0.82 14.64
C VAL A 338 -3.87 -0.25 15.69
N SER A 339 -4.42 -1.38 15.25
CA SER A 339 -4.66 -2.54 16.13
C SER A 339 -3.37 -3.18 16.69
N LEU A 340 -2.21 -2.87 16.11
CA LEU A 340 -0.90 -3.33 16.61
C LEU A 340 -0.35 -2.41 17.71
N PHE A 341 -0.90 -1.23 17.89
CA PHE A 341 -0.37 -0.26 18.85
C PHE A 341 -0.79 -0.63 20.28
N GLY A 342 0.21 -0.74 21.16
CA GLY A 342 -0.03 -0.74 22.59
C GLY A 342 -0.56 0.62 23.07
N GLN A 343 -1.13 0.70 24.25
CA GLN A 343 -1.66 1.95 24.80
C GLN A 343 -0.59 3.04 24.87
N ASP A 344 0.62 2.69 25.22
CA ASP A 344 1.80 3.55 25.26
C ASP A 344 2.12 4.19 23.88
N VAL A 345 1.91 3.44 22.79
CA VAL A 345 2.07 3.95 21.43
C VAL A 345 0.92 4.86 21.05
N LEU A 346 -0.32 4.49 21.39
CA LEU A 346 -1.50 5.32 21.13
C LEU A 346 -1.36 6.67 21.81
N ASP A 347 -1.01 6.69 23.10
CA ASP A 347 -0.81 7.91 23.88
C ASP A 347 0.29 8.80 23.27
N LEU A 348 1.41 8.19 22.84
CA LEU A 348 2.52 8.90 22.19
C LEU A 348 2.09 9.52 20.84
N VAL A 349 1.32 8.78 20.04
CA VAL A 349 0.81 9.24 18.73
C VAL A 349 -0.23 10.35 18.92
N GLU A 350 -1.18 10.20 19.82
CA GLU A 350 -2.20 11.21 20.10
C GLU A 350 -1.60 12.50 20.65
N LEU A 351 -0.60 12.38 21.51
CA LEU A 351 0.18 13.54 21.98
C LEU A 351 0.86 14.26 20.80
N GLY A 352 1.51 13.50 19.91
CA GLY A 352 2.18 14.03 18.72
C GLY A 352 1.24 14.69 17.72
N LEU A 353 0.01 14.18 17.59
CA LEU A 353 -1.04 14.70 16.74
C LEU A 353 -1.78 15.91 17.35
N GLY A 354 -1.58 16.18 18.64
CA GLY A 354 -2.32 17.20 19.37
C GLY A 354 -3.83 16.87 19.55
N GLY A 355 -4.19 15.59 19.57
CA GLY A 355 -5.55 15.13 19.78
C GLY A 355 -5.82 13.68 19.34
N PRO A 356 -7.07 13.20 19.39
CA PRO A 356 -7.41 11.81 19.13
C PRO A 356 -6.91 11.31 17.77
N LEU A 357 -6.48 10.06 17.75
CA LEU A 357 -6.03 9.39 16.53
C LEU A 357 -7.20 9.24 15.55
N CYS A 358 -7.05 9.81 14.35
CA CYS A 358 -7.94 9.58 13.23
C CYS A 358 -7.17 9.61 11.91
N GLY A 359 -7.74 8.99 10.87
CA GLY A 359 -7.08 8.85 9.58
C GLY A 359 -6.70 10.17 8.90
N GLU A 360 -7.52 11.20 9.02
CA GLU A 360 -7.25 12.51 8.42
C GLU A 360 -6.03 13.16 9.08
N ARG A 361 -5.99 13.23 10.41
CA ARG A 361 -4.84 13.78 11.16
C ARG A 361 -3.55 13.00 10.89
N LEU A 362 -3.63 11.66 10.85
CA LEU A 362 -2.47 10.85 10.50
C LEU A 362 -1.93 11.19 9.12
N CYS A 363 -2.81 11.25 8.10
CA CYS A 363 -2.40 11.59 6.73
C CYS A 363 -1.78 12.99 6.65
N GLU A 364 -2.33 13.98 7.37
CA GLU A 364 -1.85 15.37 7.39
C GLU A 364 -0.53 15.53 8.17
N ALA A 365 -0.27 14.65 9.13
CA ALA A 365 0.93 14.69 9.95
C ALA A 365 2.14 13.97 9.33
N ILE A 366 2.03 13.33 8.16
CA ILE A 366 3.18 12.69 7.53
C ILE A 366 4.19 13.75 7.04
N GLY A 367 5.42 13.64 7.54
CA GLY A 367 6.55 14.52 7.20
C GLY A 367 7.20 14.19 5.85
N HIS A 368 8.15 15.02 5.45
CA HIS A 368 8.92 14.80 4.22
C HIS A 368 9.69 13.48 4.23
N ASP A 369 10.20 13.08 5.37
CA ASP A 369 10.87 11.79 5.59
C ASP A 369 9.92 10.59 5.66
N LEU A 370 8.62 10.80 5.41
CA LEU A 370 7.54 9.82 5.50
C LEU A 370 7.25 9.31 6.91
N ALA A 371 7.88 9.92 7.93
CA ALA A 371 7.58 9.65 9.32
C ALA A 371 6.42 10.52 9.84
N LEU A 372 5.77 10.05 10.87
CA LEU A 372 4.74 10.80 11.58
C LEU A 372 5.39 11.95 12.37
N ARG A 373 5.01 13.19 12.05
CA ARG A 373 5.47 14.39 12.77
C ARG A 373 4.89 14.45 14.17
N GLY A 374 5.63 15.12 15.08
CA GLY A 374 5.20 15.27 16.47
C GLY A 374 5.51 14.07 17.36
N VAL A 375 5.84 12.92 16.79
CA VAL A 375 6.28 11.74 17.52
C VAL A 375 7.79 11.78 17.70
N SER A 376 8.27 11.65 18.93
CA SER A 376 9.70 11.76 19.25
C SER A 376 10.56 10.61 18.68
N ARG A 377 9.94 9.56 18.21
CA ARG A 377 10.57 8.38 17.60
C ARG A 377 10.09 8.20 16.16
N LYS A 378 10.94 7.71 15.28
CA LYS A 378 10.59 7.54 13.86
C LYS A 378 9.60 6.39 13.66
N LEU A 379 8.39 6.76 13.27
CA LEU A 379 7.33 5.87 12.81
C LEU A 379 6.99 6.24 11.37
N PHE A 380 7.46 5.46 10.42
CA PHE A 380 7.27 5.69 8.99
C PHE A 380 5.96 5.06 8.51
N LEU A 381 5.09 5.86 7.89
CA LEU A 381 3.78 5.47 7.38
C LEU A 381 3.63 5.81 5.89
N PRO A 382 4.46 5.26 5.00
CA PRO A 382 4.49 5.63 3.59
C PRO A 382 3.15 5.39 2.88
N ASN A 383 2.34 4.44 3.34
CA ASN A 383 1.01 4.17 2.77
C ASN A 383 -0.01 5.29 3.01
N LEU A 384 0.23 6.16 3.99
CA LEU A 384 -0.61 7.33 4.28
C LEU A 384 -0.06 8.64 3.68
N ALA A 385 1.12 8.60 3.07
CA ALA A 385 1.84 9.79 2.62
C ALA A 385 1.25 10.46 1.37
N GLY A 386 0.29 9.83 0.68
CA GLY A 386 -0.21 10.30 -0.61
C GLY A 386 -0.74 11.73 -0.60
N LEU A 387 -1.47 12.12 0.43
CA LEU A 387 -2.06 13.43 0.53
C LEU A 387 -1.02 14.55 0.75
N THR A 388 -0.03 14.30 1.59
CA THR A 388 0.96 15.34 1.98
C THR A 388 2.22 15.31 1.15
N GLN A 389 2.65 14.13 0.71
CA GLN A 389 3.97 13.93 0.11
C GLN A 389 3.93 13.56 -1.38
N GLY A 390 2.78 13.16 -1.91
CA GLY A 390 2.57 12.80 -3.31
C GLY A 390 2.04 11.36 -3.50
N PRO A 391 1.26 11.13 -4.57
CA PRO A 391 0.54 9.89 -4.81
C PRO A 391 1.45 8.69 -5.07
N GLY A 392 2.71 8.89 -5.42
CA GLY A 392 3.66 7.82 -5.70
C GLY A 392 4.09 7.02 -4.47
N PHE A 393 4.11 7.61 -3.27
CA PHE A 393 4.61 6.97 -2.05
C PHE A 393 3.73 5.83 -1.52
N PRO A 394 2.40 5.90 -1.55
CA PRO A 394 1.55 4.78 -1.15
C PRO A 394 1.66 3.55 -2.06
N ASN A 395 2.03 3.73 -3.32
CA ASN A 395 2.09 2.68 -4.34
C ASN A 395 3.53 2.33 -4.78
N LEU A 396 3.73 1.77 -5.97
CA LEU A 396 5.03 1.34 -6.50
C LEU A 396 5.77 2.43 -7.28
N SER A 397 5.17 3.61 -7.50
CA SER A 397 5.62 4.52 -8.56
C SER A 397 6.81 5.41 -8.21
N CYS A 398 7.32 5.35 -6.98
CA CYS A 398 8.52 6.10 -6.59
C CYS A 398 9.30 5.43 -5.44
N LEU A 399 9.53 4.10 -5.54
CA LEU A 399 10.21 3.32 -4.49
C LEU A 399 11.63 3.82 -4.21
N GLY A 400 12.35 4.30 -5.23
CA GLY A 400 13.68 4.89 -5.07
C GLY A 400 13.66 6.16 -4.21
N LEU A 401 12.72 7.10 -4.48
CA LEU A 401 12.57 8.32 -3.66
C LEU A 401 12.02 8.02 -2.26
N LEU A 402 11.13 7.04 -2.13
CA LEU A 402 10.67 6.56 -0.83
C LEU A 402 11.86 6.12 0.02
N SER A 403 12.75 5.31 -0.56
CA SER A 403 13.95 4.82 0.12
C SER A 403 14.88 5.97 0.50
N ASP A 404 15.06 6.97 -0.37
CA ASP A 404 15.85 8.16 -0.08
C ASP A 404 15.32 8.91 1.15
N ARG A 405 14.03 9.18 1.18
CA ARG A 405 13.41 9.93 2.28
C ARG A 405 13.49 9.21 3.62
N ILE A 406 13.32 7.88 3.63
CA ILE A 406 13.41 7.07 4.84
C ILE A 406 14.87 6.99 5.32
N LEU A 407 15.81 6.71 4.42
CA LEU A 407 17.22 6.53 4.77
C LEU A 407 17.96 7.84 5.06
N SER A 408 17.43 8.99 4.62
CA SER A 408 17.95 10.30 5.02
C SER A 408 17.55 10.72 6.44
N ALA A 409 16.55 10.06 7.03
CA ALA A 409 16.07 10.39 8.36
C ALA A 409 17.06 9.94 9.43
N ARG A 410 17.36 10.81 10.40
CA ARG A 410 18.08 10.41 11.61
C ARG A 410 17.17 9.52 12.46
N LEU A 411 17.56 8.27 12.67
CA LEU A 411 16.74 7.30 13.40
C LEU A 411 16.85 7.44 14.93
N THR A 412 18.00 7.87 15.43
CA THR A 412 18.19 8.13 16.86
C THR A 412 17.58 9.47 17.25
N PRO A 413 16.80 9.56 18.35
CA PRO A 413 16.30 10.82 18.86
C PRO A 413 17.47 11.78 19.16
N GLU A 414 17.33 13.05 18.81
CA GLU A 414 18.22 14.06 19.35
C GLU A 414 18.05 14.09 20.88
N PRO A 415 19.15 14.14 21.67
CA PRO A 415 19.03 14.34 23.10
C PRO A 415 18.22 15.63 23.34
N PRO A 416 17.34 15.65 24.35
CA PRO A 416 16.55 16.83 24.65
C PRO A 416 17.48 18.02 24.82
N ILE A 417 17.24 19.08 24.05
CA ILE A 417 17.97 20.34 24.19
C ILE A 417 17.79 20.76 25.63
N ALA A 418 18.86 20.68 26.43
CA ALA A 418 18.85 21.16 27.79
C ALA A 418 18.39 22.63 27.77
N ARG A 419 17.22 22.91 28.32
CA ARG A 419 16.77 24.28 28.51
C ARG A 419 17.85 24.97 29.29
N ARG A 420 18.57 25.90 28.63
CA ARG A 420 19.47 26.82 29.34
C ARG A 420 18.59 27.56 30.34
N SER A 421 18.72 27.24 31.60
CA SER A 421 18.20 28.05 32.69
C SER A 421 18.78 29.44 32.51
N ASN A 422 17.97 30.40 32.08
CA ASN A 422 18.30 31.79 32.22
C ASN A 422 18.27 32.12 33.72
N GLU A 423 19.40 31.94 34.36
CA GLU A 423 19.65 32.63 35.62
C GLU A 423 19.76 34.12 35.31
N HIS A 424 18.66 34.82 35.54
CA HIS A 424 18.71 36.26 35.72
C HIS A 424 19.60 36.57 36.93
N GLN A 425 20.83 36.97 36.69
CA GLN A 425 21.57 37.72 37.64
C GLN A 425 21.02 39.15 37.61
N SER A 426 20.27 39.47 38.66
CA SER A 426 20.00 40.85 39.08
C SER A 426 21.30 41.48 39.57
N LEU A 427 21.65 42.61 39.04
CA LEU A 427 22.37 43.72 39.69
C LEU A 427 21.89 45.04 39.07
#